data_ca4527a13cafdf1601b277b5f4d81c6b
#
_entry.id   ca4527a13cafdf1601b277b5f4d81c6b
#
_cell.length_a   1.000
_cell.length_b   1.000
_cell.length_c   1.000
_cell.angle_alpha   90.00
_cell.angle_beta   90.00
_cell.angle_gamma   90.00
#
_symmetry.space_group_name_H-M   'P 1'
#
loop_
_entity.id
_entity.type
_entity.pdbx_description
1 polymer ?
#
loop_
_entity_poly.entity_id
_entity_poly.type
_entity_poly.pdbx_seq_one_letter_code
_entity_poly.pdbx_strand_id
1 'polypeptide(L)'
;MENKIRVGIVGYGNLGKGVRKAINQNKDIELEAIFTRREVSKVSENDNLMVHISKIGDFKDRIDVMILCGGSATDLVEQGPMVAEMFNTVDSFDTHAKIPSYFEKMNEVSTASGNLSIISVGWDPGLFSLNRLLGNAVLPNGKDYTFWGKGVSQGHSDAIRRIQGVKNGIQYTIPIEAALERVRSGENPDLTTREKHLRECFVVAEIGRAHV
;
A
#
# COMPACT_ATOMS: atom_id res chain seq x y z
N MET A 1 7.37 32.74 7.05
CA MET A 1 7.22 31.34 7.48
C MET A 1 6.77 30.58 6.23
N GLU A 2 7.53 29.62 5.78
CA GLU A 2 7.10 28.76 4.66
C GLU A 2 5.84 28.01 5.09
N ASN A 3 4.82 28.09 4.27
CA ASN A 3 3.54 27.44 4.54
C ASN A 3 3.75 25.93 4.33
N LYS A 4 3.80 25.15 5.41
CA LYS A 4 3.92 23.69 5.30
C LYS A 4 2.64 23.06 4.83
N ILE A 5 2.76 21.95 4.10
CA ILE A 5 1.63 21.11 3.72
C ILE A 5 1.19 20.33 4.96
N ARG A 6 -0.06 20.53 5.39
CA ARG A 6 -0.64 19.86 6.56
C ARG A 6 -1.23 18.52 6.14
N VAL A 7 -0.74 17.46 6.76
CA VAL A 7 -1.06 16.09 6.37
C VAL A 7 -1.77 15.34 7.50
N GLY A 8 -2.81 14.59 7.16
CA GLY A 8 -3.43 13.57 8.01
C GLY A 8 -3.08 12.16 7.55
N ILE A 9 -3.04 11.21 8.46
CA ILE A 9 -2.87 9.78 8.17
C ILE A 9 -4.15 9.03 8.56
N VAL A 10 -4.71 8.23 7.66
CA VAL A 10 -5.82 7.31 7.97
C VAL A 10 -5.29 5.88 8.02
N GLY A 11 -5.32 5.27 9.21
CA GLY A 11 -4.77 3.94 9.47
C GLY A 11 -3.35 3.97 10.04
N TYR A 12 -3.16 3.31 11.20
CA TYR A 12 -1.87 3.28 11.89
C TYR A 12 -1.35 1.85 12.06
N GLY A 13 -1.26 1.16 10.92
CA GLY A 13 -0.53 -0.10 10.75
C GLY A 13 0.94 0.13 10.41
N ASN A 14 1.57 -0.86 9.80
CA ASN A 14 2.99 -0.75 9.39
C ASN A 14 3.21 0.40 8.40
N LEU A 15 2.32 0.55 7.41
CA LEU A 15 2.40 1.62 6.44
C LEU A 15 2.25 3.00 7.11
N GLY A 16 1.21 3.21 7.92
CA GLY A 16 1.00 4.49 8.61
C GLY A 16 2.15 4.89 9.53
N LYS A 17 2.77 3.91 10.21
CA LYS A 17 3.99 4.15 11.01
C LYS A 17 5.18 4.54 10.13
N GLY A 18 5.31 3.93 8.95
CA GLY A 18 6.33 4.29 7.96
C GLY A 18 6.14 5.70 7.41
N VAL A 19 4.91 6.03 7.02
CA VAL A 19 4.53 7.37 6.53
C VAL A 19 4.82 8.44 7.59
N ARG A 20 4.44 8.22 8.86
CA ARG A 20 4.78 9.14 9.96
C ARG A 20 6.28 9.40 10.07
N LYS A 21 7.10 8.35 9.96
CA LYS A 21 8.56 8.50 9.99
C LYS A 21 9.08 9.30 8.80
N ALA A 22 8.51 9.10 7.62
CA ALA A 22 8.89 9.83 6.41
C ALA A 22 8.50 11.32 6.52
N ILE A 23 7.30 11.63 7.00
CA ILE A 23 6.85 13.01 7.23
C ILE A 23 7.80 13.74 8.17
N ASN A 24 8.21 13.11 9.27
CA ASN A 24 9.12 13.72 10.25
C ASN A 24 10.52 14.04 9.68
N GLN A 25 10.88 13.50 8.52
CA GLN A 25 12.15 13.80 7.85
C GLN A 25 12.02 14.92 6.80
N ASN A 26 10.82 15.36 6.49
CA ASN A 26 10.54 16.42 5.52
C ASN A 26 10.20 17.72 6.25
N LYS A 27 10.85 18.81 5.85
CA LYS A 27 10.73 20.12 6.52
C LYS A 27 9.51 20.91 6.05
N ASP A 28 9.01 20.60 4.87
CA ASP A 28 7.88 21.24 4.17
C ASP A 28 6.53 20.60 4.45
N ILE A 29 6.51 19.51 5.22
CA ILE A 29 5.31 18.77 5.58
C ILE A 29 5.12 18.79 7.11
N GLU A 30 3.87 18.89 7.56
CA GLU A 30 3.50 18.83 8.97
C GLU A 30 2.38 17.81 9.19
N LEU A 31 2.56 16.94 10.19
CA LEU A 31 1.57 15.93 10.56
C LEU A 31 0.58 16.52 11.58
N GLU A 32 -0.67 16.71 11.16
CA GLU A 32 -1.74 17.26 11.99
C GLU A 32 -2.45 16.20 12.85
N ALA A 33 -2.78 15.05 12.26
CA ALA A 33 -3.50 13.99 12.96
C ALA A 33 -3.29 12.60 12.34
N ILE A 34 -3.53 11.57 13.16
CA ILE A 34 -3.54 10.17 12.75
C ILE A 34 -4.89 9.57 13.13
N PHE A 35 -5.67 9.17 12.15
CA PHE A 35 -7.01 8.63 12.33
C PHE A 35 -7.00 7.11 12.42
N THR A 36 -7.70 6.57 13.41
CA THR A 36 -7.82 5.12 13.65
C THR A 36 -9.26 4.72 13.98
N ARG A 37 -9.68 3.52 13.56
CA ARG A 37 -10.96 2.91 13.96
C ARG A 37 -10.87 2.24 15.33
N ARG A 38 -9.64 1.98 15.80
CA ARG A 38 -9.41 1.39 17.11
C ARG A 38 -9.56 2.44 18.19
N GLU A 39 -9.90 2.01 19.40
CA GLU A 39 -9.90 2.86 20.56
C GLU A 39 -8.52 3.51 20.75
N VAL A 40 -8.49 4.83 20.84
CA VAL A 40 -7.24 5.61 20.83
C VAL A 40 -6.30 5.19 21.97
N SER A 41 -6.84 4.96 23.16
CA SER A 41 -6.11 4.46 24.33
C SER A 41 -5.39 3.12 24.09
N LYS A 42 -5.95 2.26 23.24
CA LYS A 42 -5.33 0.96 22.88
C LYS A 42 -4.24 1.06 21.81
N VAL A 43 -4.15 2.19 21.11
CA VAL A 43 -3.17 2.40 20.04
C VAL A 43 -1.94 3.17 20.54
N SER A 44 -2.16 4.19 21.34
CA SER A 44 -1.11 4.98 22.00
C SER A 44 -1.72 5.85 23.11
N GLU A 45 -1.34 5.62 24.35
CA GLU A 45 -1.89 6.36 25.49
C GLU A 45 -1.40 7.81 25.59
N ASN A 46 -0.28 8.14 24.93
CA ASN A 46 0.41 9.43 25.07
C ASN A 46 0.66 10.15 23.74
N ASP A 47 -0.07 9.81 22.67
CA ASP A 47 0.13 10.44 21.37
C ASP A 47 -1.04 11.39 21.05
N ASN A 48 -0.83 12.68 21.28
CA ASN A 48 -1.83 13.73 21.06
C ASN A 48 -2.30 13.86 19.60
N LEU A 49 -1.61 13.24 18.65
CA LEU A 49 -1.98 13.22 17.24
C LEU A 49 -3.00 12.12 16.91
N MET A 50 -3.22 11.17 17.83
CA MET A 50 -4.17 10.07 17.61
C MET A 50 -5.61 10.52 17.81
N VAL A 51 -6.43 10.30 16.79
CA VAL A 51 -7.85 10.68 16.77
C VAL A 51 -8.70 9.49 16.30
N HIS A 52 -9.86 9.30 16.89
CA HIS A 52 -10.81 8.32 16.37
C HIS A 52 -11.38 8.81 15.02
N ILE A 53 -11.50 7.92 14.05
CA ILE A 53 -11.89 8.27 12.66
C ILE A 53 -13.25 8.96 12.57
N SER A 54 -14.16 8.75 13.51
CA SER A 54 -15.46 9.44 13.54
C SER A 54 -15.38 10.96 13.67
N LYS A 55 -14.21 11.49 14.07
CA LYS A 55 -13.95 12.92 14.18
C LYS A 55 -13.21 13.51 12.98
N ILE A 56 -13.07 12.75 11.89
CA ILE A 56 -12.28 13.17 10.72
C ILE A 56 -12.79 14.48 10.11
N GLY A 57 -14.11 14.68 10.12
CA GLY A 57 -14.75 15.90 9.60
C GLY A 57 -14.36 17.18 10.35
N ASP A 58 -13.98 17.09 11.63
CA ASP A 58 -13.54 18.23 12.45
C ASP A 58 -12.22 18.83 11.98
N PHE A 59 -11.52 18.15 11.06
CA PHE A 59 -10.19 18.50 10.56
C PHE A 59 -10.20 19.05 9.14
N LYS A 60 -11.39 19.28 8.53
CA LYS A 60 -11.50 19.69 7.13
C LYS A 60 -10.69 20.96 6.78
N ASP A 61 -10.64 21.93 7.68
CA ASP A 61 -9.90 23.18 7.46
C ASP A 61 -8.45 23.14 7.98
N ARG A 62 -8.05 22.00 8.57
CA ARG A 62 -6.76 21.83 9.23
C ARG A 62 -5.81 20.93 8.44
N ILE A 63 -6.31 20.13 7.51
CA ILE A 63 -5.54 19.16 6.75
C ILE A 63 -5.70 19.45 5.26
N ASP A 64 -4.58 19.56 4.57
CA ASP A 64 -4.52 19.81 3.13
C ASP A 64 -4.59 18.50 2.33
N VAL A 65 -3.99 17.42 2.87
CA VAL A 65 -3.92 16.11 2.21
C VAL A 65 -4.03 14.98 3.23
N MET A 66 -4.85 13.97 2.93
CA MET A 66 -4.95 12.73 3.69
C MET A 66 -4.17 11.60 3.02
N ILE A 67 -3.28 10.94 3.77
CA ILE A 67 -2.59 9.72 3.33
C ILE A 67 -3.32 8.51 3.89
N LEU A 68 -3.89 7.69 2.99
CA LEU A 68 -4.70 6.54 3.35
C LEU A 68 -3.82 5.29 3.43
N CYS A 69 -3.65 4.76 4.63
CA CYS A 69 -2.78 3.63 4.95
C CYS A 69 -3.55 2.35 5.30
N GLY A 70 -4.80 2.26 4.88
CA GLY A 70 -5.64 1.08 5.03
C GLY A 70 -5.29 -0.04 4.05
N GLY A 71 -5.79 -1.25 4.28
CA GLY A 71 -5.62 -2.38 3.37
C GLY A 71 -6.48 -2.24 2.12
N SER A 72 -5.90 -2.49 0.95
CA SER A 72 -6.59 -2.36 -0.34
C SER A 72 -7.79 -3.30 -0.49
N ALA A 73 -7.68 -4.51 0.06
CA ALA A 73 -8.72 -5.52 -0.07
C ALA A 73 -9.97 -5.24 0.79
N THR A 74 -9.83 -4.48 1.87
CA THR A 74 -10.85 -4.34 2.91
C THR A 74 -11.19 -2.88 3.24
N ASP A 75 -10.18 -2.02 3.37
CA ASP A 75 -10.37 -0.69 3.94
C ASP A 75 -10.52 0.39 2.87
N LEU A 76 -9.60 0.44 1.89
CA LEU A 76 -9.52 1.54 0.94
C LEU A 76 -10.72 1.64 0.01
N VAL A 77 -11.37 0.51 -0.31
CA VAL A 77 -12.56 0.50 -1.18
C VAL A 77 -13.68 1.39 -0.63
N GLU A 78 -13.83 1.43 0.70
CA GLU A 78 -14.84 2.23 1.38
C GLU A 78 -14.28 3.55 1.91
N GLN A 79 -13.10 3.52 2.54
CA GLN A 79 -12.49 4.70 3.14
C GLN A 79 -11.99 5.71 2.11
N GLY A 80 -11.49 5.25 0.97
CA GLY A 80 -11.00 6.12 -0.10
C GLY A 80 -12.05 7.13 -0.53
N PRO A 81 -13.21 6.67 -1.08
CA PRO A 81 -14.28 7.57 -1.49
C PRO A 81 -14.80 8.45 -0.34
N MET A 82 -15.03 7.88 0.84
CA MET A 82 -15.52 8.62 2.01
C MET A 82 -14.59 9.79 2.40
N VAL A 83 -13.29 9.58 2.37
CA VAL A 83 -12.32 10.62 2.74
C VAL A 83 -12.14 11.63 1.61
N ALA A 84 -12.21 11.20 0.35
CA ALA A 84 -12.12 12.05 -0.83
C ALA A 84 -13.28 13.07 -0.96
N GLU A 85 -14.42 12.80 -0.33
CA GLU A 85 -15.51 13.79 -0.22
C GLU A 85 -15.09 15.05 0.54
N MET A 86 -14.11 14.94 1.43
CA MET A 86 -13.73 16.04 2.34
C MET A 86 -12.32 16.56 2.12
N PHE A 87 -11.41 15.76 1.59
CA PHE A 87 -9.97 16.05 1.52
C PHE A 87 -9.36 15.62 0.18
N ASN A 88 -8.26 16.26 -0.20
CA ASN A 88 -7.34 15.66 -1.15
C ASN A 88 -6.75 14.37 -0.55
N THR A 89 -6.58 13.32 -1.35
CA THR A 89 -6.13 12.02 -0.85
C THR A 89 -4.95 11.46 -1.62
N VAL A 90 -4.11 10.69 -0.92
CA VAL A 90 -3.09 9.84 -1.51
C VAL A 90 -3.23 8.45 -0.90
N ASP A 91 -3.28 7.40 -1.72
CA ASP A 91 -3.35 6.02 -1.26
C ASP A 91 -2.36 5.08 -1.98
N SER A 92 -2.21 3.89 -1.43
CA SER A 92 -1.39 2.81 -2.00
C SER A 92 -2.23 1.60 -2.43
N PHE A 93 -3.40 1.84 -3.03
CA PHE A 93 -4.30 0.76 -3.48
C PHE A 93 -3.58 -0.18 -4.46
N ASP A 94 -3.49 -1.48 -4.12
CA ASP A 94 -2.69 -2.47 -4.84
C ASP A 94 -3.46 -3.71 -5.32
N THR A 95 -4.78 -3.72 -5.20
CA THR A 95 -5.60 -4.79 -5.76
C THR A 95 -5.74 -4.61 -7.28
N HIS A 96 -4.71 -5.04 -8.04
CA HIS A 96 -4.52 -4.76 -9.46
C HIS A 96 -5.78 -4.91 -10.31
N ALA A 97 -6.51 -6.02 -10.17
CA ALA A 97 -7.73 -6.28 -10.95
C ALA A 97 -8.86 -5.27 -10.68
N LYS A 98 -8.82 -4.57 -9.56
CA LYS A 98 -9.83 -3.59 -9.14
C LYS A 98 -9.40 -2.14 -9.32
N ILE A 99 -8.16 -1.88 -9.75
CA ILE A 99 -7.67 -0.50 -9.93
C ILE A 99 -8.55 0.30 -10.89
N PRO A 100 -8.97 -0.20 -12.06
CA PRO A 100 -9.81 0.58 -12.96
C PRO A 100 -11.13 1.02 -12.32
N SER A 101 -11.86 0.10 -11.70
CA SER A 101 -13.13 0.44 -11.03
C SER A 101 -12.96 1.33 -9.80
N TYR A 102 -11.86 1.17 -9.07
CA TYR A 102 -11.52 2.05 -7.95
C TYR A 102 -11.17 3.45 -8.44
N PHE A 103 -10.42 3.57 -9.53
CA PHE A 103 -10.12 4.85 -10.17
C PHE A 103 -11.40 5.60 -10.58
N GLU A 104 -12.32 4.92 -11.26
CA GLU A 104 -13.60 5.51 -11.66
C GLU A 104 -14.38 6.05 -10.46
N LYS A 105 -14.46 5.27 -9.37
CA LYS A 105 -15.15 5.70 -8.17
C LYS A 105 -14.46 6.88 -7.48
N MET A 106 -13.15 6.87 -7.37
CA MET A 106 -12.37 7.98 -6.80
C MET A 106 -12.49 9.24 -7.65
N ASN A 107 -12.46 9.11 -8.99
CA ASN A 107 -12.63 10.22 -9.92
C ASN A 107 -14.03 10.86 -9.80
N GLU A 108 -15.10 10.04 -9.73
CA GLU A 108 -16.47 10.51 -9.52
C GLU A 108 -16.57 11.37 -8.25
N VAL A 109 -16.10 10.83 -7.12
CA VAL A 109 -16.22 11.49 -5.83
C VAL A 109 -15.36 12.75 -5.75
N SER A 110 -14.11 12.68 -6.21
CA SER A 110 -13.18 13.82 -6.18
C SER A 110 -13.65 14.94 -7.09
N THR A 111 -14.20 14.61 -8.26
CA THR A 111 -14.78 15.62 -9.16
C THR A 111 -16.00 16.31 -8.52
N ALA A 112 -16.87 15.54 -7.87
CA ALA A 112 -18.05 16.09 -7.21
C ALA A 112 -17.72 16.99 -6.01
N SER A 113 -16.65 16.66 -5.27
CA SER A 113 -16.21 17.42 -4.09
C SER A 113 -15.22 18.54 -4.41
N GLY A 114 -14.66 18.60 -5.62
CA GLY A 114 -13.61 19.54 -6.00
C GLY A 114 -12.24 19.19 -5.40
N ASN A 115 -12.05 17.99 -4.89
CA ASN A 115 -10.81 17.50 -4.33
C ASN A 115 -9.98 16.75 -5.37
N LEU A 116 -8.71 16.45 -5.05
CA LEU A 116 -7.80 15.66 -5.85
C LEU A 116 -7.51 14.32 -5.15
N SER A 117 -7.44 13.24 -5.92
CA SER A 117 -7.03 11.93 -5.42
C SER A 117 -5.92 11.35 -6.26
N ILE A 118 -4.83 10.94 -5.61
CA ILE A 118 -3.74 10.18 -6.23
C ILE A 118 -3.82 8.77 -5.66
N ILE A 119 -4.13 7.81 -6.51
CA ILE A 119 -4.29 6.40 -6.11
C ILE A 119 -3.07 5.57 -6.49
N SER A 120 -2.93 4.42 -5.83
CA SER A 120 -1.95 3.39 -6.20
C SER A 120 -0.49 3.86 -6.12
N VAL A 121 -0.16 4.70 -5.15
CA VAL A 121 1.19 5.22 -4.90
C VAL A 121 1.96 4.28 -3.99
N GLY A 122 2.49 3.20 -4.56
CA GLY A 122 3.29 2.21 -3.85
C GLY A 122 4.55 1.84 -4.61
N TRP A 123 5.00 0.60 -4.44
CA TRP A 123 6.08 0.02 -5.25
C TRP A 123 5.55 -0.48 -6.59
N ASP A 124 4.55 -1.36 -6.56
CA ASP A 124 3.90 -1.96 -7.73
C ASP A 124 2.44 -2.29 -7.37
N PRO A 125 1.52 -1.45 -7.78
CA PRO A 125 1.65 -0.24 -8.62
C PRO A 125 2.35 0.93 -7.91
N GLY A 126 2.92 1.83 -8.70
CA GLY A 126 3.60 3.06 -8.25
C GLY A 126 4.98 3.22 -8.88
N LEU A 127 6.05 3.20 -8.08
CA LEU A 127 7.41 3.50 -8.54
C LEU A 127 7.86 2.57 -9.68
N PHE A 128 7.57 1.28 -9.61
CA PHE A 128 7.94 0.34 -10.67
C PHE A 128 7.14 0.56 -11.95
N SER A 129 5.90 1.02 -11.85
CA SER A 129 5.12 1.41 -13.02
C SER A 129 5.76 2.58 -13.77
N LEU A 130 6.22 3.59 -13.04
CA LEU A 130 6.96 4.73 -13.60
C LEU A 130 8.30 4.29 -14.20
N ASN A 131 9.04 3.43 -13.51
CA ASN A 131 10.32 2.91 -14.01
C ASN A 131 10.15 2.11 -15.32
N ARG A 132 9.08 1.30 -15.43
CA ARG A 132 8.76 0.59 -16.68
C ARG A 132 8.42 1.57 -17.80
N LEU A 133 7.60 2.58 -17.52
CA LEU A 133 7.23 3.60 -18.49
C LEU A 133 8.48 4.32 -19.03
N LEU A 134 9.36 4.77 -18.14
CA LEU A 134 10.60 5.43 -18.50
C LEU A 134 11.56 4.48 -19.24
N GLY A 135 11.69 3.24 -18.77
CA GLY A 135 12.50 2.22 -19.42
C GLY A 135 12.05 1.97 -20.87
N ASN A 136 10.75 1.80 -21.09
CA ASN A 136 10.19 1.61 -22.43
C ASN A 136 10.31 2.84 -23.33
N ALA A 137 10.26 4.05 -22.76
CA ALA A 137 10.48 5.28 -23.53
C ALA A 137 11.93 5.42 -24.03
N VAL A 138 12.92 4.97 -23.25
CA VAL A 138 14.35 5.05 -23.59
C VAL A 138 14.80 3.82 -24.39
N LEU A 139 14.26 2.65 -24.10
CA LEU A 139 14.59 1.37 -24.73
C LEU A 139 13.31 0.70 -25.26
N PRO A 140 12.75 1.19 -26.38
CA PRO A 140 11.42 0.76 -26.87
C PRO A 140 11.36 -0.73 -27.24
N ASN A 141 12.48 -1.37 -27.53
CA ASN A 141 12.60 -2.81 -27.81
C ASN A 141 13.07 -3.63 -26.59
N GLY A 142 13.21 -2.99 -25.44
CA GLY A 142 13.58 -3.64 -24.19
C GLY A 142 12.45 -4.46 -23.58
N LYS A 143 12.79 -5.41 -22.71
CA LYS A 143 11.83 -6.14 -21.86
C LYS A 143 12.03 -5.76 -20.40
N ASP A 144 10.93 -5.59 -19.68
CA ASP A 144 10.95 -5.32 -18.25
C ASP A 144 10.88 -6.63 -17.46
N TYR A 145 11.75 -6.75 -16.48
CA TYR A 145 11.73 -7.86 -15.53
C TYR A 145 11.68 -7.34 -14.11
N THR A 146 10.67 -7.75 -13.36
CA THR A 146 10.59 -7.45 -11.93
C THR A 146 10.93 -8.68 -11.12
N PHE A 147 11.97 -8.59 -10.29
CA PHE A 147 12.34 -9.58 -9.30
C PHE A 147 12.25 -8.96 -7.91
N TRP A 148 11.50 -9.60 -7.04
CA TRP A 148 11.47 -9.25 -5.63
C TRP A 148 12.64 -9.90 -4.94
N GLY A 149 13.38 -9.16 -4.12
CA GLY A 149 14.46 -9.70 -3.30
C GLY A 149 13.93 -10.70 -2.26
N LYS A 150 14.82 -11.51 -1.69
CA LYS A 150 14.48 -12.46 -0.63
C LYS A 150 13.87 -11.72 0.56
N GLY A 151 12.61 -11.98 0.87
CA GLY A 151 11.91 -11.31 1.95
C GLY A 151 10.50 -11.81 2.19
N VAL A 152 9.92 -11.35 3.30
CA VAL A 152 8.54 -11.66 3.69
C VAL A 152 7.57 -10.90 2.80
N SER A 153 6.65 -11.63 2.17
CA SER A 153 5.52 -11.03 1.47
C SER A 153 4.37 -10.80 2.45
N GLN A 154 4.13 -9.54 2.80
CA GLN A 154 3.08 -9.18 3.77
C GLN A 154 1.68 -9.56 3.27
N GLY A 155 1.33 -9.20 2.04
CA GLY A 155 0.02 -9.48 1.46
C GLY A 155 -0.27 -10.97 1.32
N HIS A 156 0.70 -11.76 0.86
CA HIS A 156 0.54 -13.22 0.76
C HIS A 156 0.50 -13.89 2.12
N SER A 157 1.32 -13.45 3.07
CA SER A 157 1.27 -13.95 4.45
C SER A 157 -0.09 -13.67 5.09
N ASP A 158 -0.65 -12.50 4.84
CA ASP A 158 -1.98 -12.14 5.32
C ASP A 158 -3.09 -13.00 4.66
N ALA A 159 -2.97 -13.28 3.36
CA ALA A 159 -3.88 -14.18 2.67
C ALA A 159 -3.85 -15.61 3.26
N ILE A 160 -2.67 -16.13 3.57
CA ILE A 160 -2.51 -17.44 4.22
C ILE A 160 -3.21 -17.45 5.59
N ARG A 161 -3.05 -16.42 6.40
CA ARG A 161 -3.67 -16.32 7.73
C ARG A 161 -5.21 -16.24 7.70
N ARG A 162 -5.81 -15.90 6.56
CA ARG A 162 -7.26 -15.87 6.37
C ARG A 162 -7.86 -17.22 5.95
N ILE A 163 -7.03 -18.21 5.65
CA ILE A 163 -7.50 -19.55 5.30
C ILE A 163 -8.08 -20.22 6.55
N GLN A 164 -9.26 -20.82 6.41
CA GLN A 164 -9.92 -21.53 7.52
C GLN A 164 -9.02 -22.66 8.02
N GLY A 165 -8.82 -22.72 9.33
CA GLY A 165 -7.97 -23.73 9.98
C GLY A 165 -6.50 -23.34 10.08
N VAL A 166 -6.10 -22.16 9.58
CA VAL A 166 -4.76 -21.61 9.76
C VAL A 166 -4.74 -20.69 10.98
N LYS A 167 -3.88 -20.99 11.94
CA LYS A 167 -3.65 -20.16 13.14
C LYS A 167 -2.65 -19.05 12.89
N ASN A 168 -1.63 -19.33 12.11
CA ASN A 168 -0.61 -18.36 11.71
C ASN A 168 0.07 -18.78 10.41
N GLY A 169 0.59 -17.82 9.67
CA GLY A 169 1.29 -18.09 8.41
C GLY A 169 2.20 -16.95 8.00
N ILE A 170 3.34 -17.31 7.43
CA ILE A 170 4.29 -16.40 6.85
C ILE A 170 4.76 -16.95 5.51
N GLN A 171 4.87 -16.10 4.49
CA GLN A 171 5.40 -16.46 3.18
C GLN A 171 6.60 -15.62 2.86
N TYR A 172 7.67 -16.29 2.43
CA TYR A 172 8.83 -15.67 1.82
C TYR A 172 8.74 -15.76 0.30
N THR A 173 9.11 -14.67 -0.36
CA THR A 173 9.37 -14.65 -1.79
C THR A 173 10.88 -14.70 -1.99
N ILE A 174 11.36 -15.61 -2.83
CA ILE A 174 12.78 -15.87 -3.06
C ILE A 174 13.01 -15.83 -4.57
N PRO A 175 13.85 -14.93 -5.10
CA PRO A 175 14.14 -14.91 -6.53
C PRO A 175 14.91 -16.17 -6.93
N ILE A 176 14.63 -16.69 -8.12
CA ILE A 176 15.35 -17.83 -8.70
C ILE A 176 16.61 -17.28 -9.37
N GLU A 177 17.78 -17.58 -8.81
CA GLU A 177 19.05 -17.00 -9.25
C GLU A 177 19.35 -17.32 -10.72
N ALA A 178 19.06 -18.54 -11.17
CA ALA A 178 19.25 -18.92 -12.58
C ALA A 178 18.42 -18.05 -13.54
N ALA A 179 17.22 -17.62 -13.15
CA ALA A 179 16.40 -16.72 -13.94
C ALA A 179 16.97 -15.28 -13.94
N LEU A 180 17.48 -14.83 -12.80
CA LEU A 180 18.18 -13.55 -12.69
C LEU A 180 19.40 -13.49 -13.60
N GLU A 181 20.24 -14.51 -13.59
CA GLU A 181 21.45 -14.57 -14.42
C GLU A 181 21.11 -14.57 -15.92
N ARG A 182 20.08 -15.28 -16.33
CA ARG A 182 19.60 -15.23 -17.73
C ARG A 182 19.16 -13.83 -18.17
N VAL A 183 18.50 -13.10 -17.29
CA VAL A 183 18.13 -11.70 -17.56
C VAL A 183 19.37 -10.81 -17.61
N ARG A 184 20.28 -10.93 -16.63
CA ARG A 184 21.52 -10.15 -16.56
C ARG A 184 22.47 -10.37 -17.72
N SER A 185 22.50 -11.59 -18.26
CA SER A 185 23.31 -11.93 -19.43
C SER A 185 22.77 -11.32 -20.75
N GLY A 186 21.58 -10.72 -20.73
CA GLY A 186 20.95 -10.14 -21.93
C GLY A 186 20.21 -11.16 -22.79
N GLU A 187 19.94 -12.37 -22.28
CA GLU A 187 19.21 -13.43 -23.00
C GLU A 187 17.77 -13.05 -23.34
N ASN A 188 17.18 -12.06 -22.62
CA ASN A 188 15.79 -11.61 -22.80
C ASN A 188 14.74 -12.75 -22.74
N PRO A 189 14.78 -13.65 -21.75
CA PRO A 189 13.90 -14.79 -21.68
C PRO A 189 12.44 -14.39 -21.44
N ASP A 190 11.51 -15.20 -21.93
CA ASP A 190 10.11 -15.12 -21.50
C ASP A 190 9.95 -15.92 -20.21
N LEU A 191 9.64 -15.25 -19.11
CA LEU A 191 9.57 -15.85 -17.77
C LEU A 191 8.18 -15.65 -17.17
N THR A 192 7.57 -16.74 -16.76
CA THR A 192 6.37 -16.73 -15.92
C THR A 192 6.70 -16.29 -14.49
N THR A 193 5.68 -15.95 -13.70
CA THR A 193 5.88 -15.61 -12.29
C THR A 193 6.53 -16.76 -11.49
N ARG A 194 6.20 -18.01 -11.84
CA ARG A 194 6.76 -19.21 -11.17
C ARG A 194 8.22 -19.45 -11.52
N GLU A 195 8.65 -19.08 -12.71
CA GLU A 195 10.05 -19.18 -13.12
C GLU A 195 10.92 -18.06 -12.55
N LYS A 196 10.32 -16.96 -12.11
CA LYS A 196 11.05 -15.85 -11.49
C LYS A 196 11.25 -16.01 -9.98
N HIS A 197 10.28 -16.62 -9.28
CA HIS A 197 10.29 -16.66 -7.81
C HIS A 197 9.81 -18.00 -7.26
N LEU A 198 10.54 -18.49 -6.26
CA LEU A 198 10.09 -19.50 -5.32
C LEU A 198 9.29 -18.83 -4.20
N ARG A 199 8.25 -19.51 -3.71
CA ARG A 199 7.48 -19.09 -2.53
C ARG A 199 7.60 -20.16 -1.47
N GLU A 200 8.18 -19.78 -0.34
CA GLU A 200 8.32 -20.65 0.82
C GLU A 200 7.34 -20.20 1.90
N CYS A 201 6.47 -21.13 2.32
CA CYS A 201 5.40 -20.84 3.26
C CYS A 201 5.58 -21.64 4.54
N PHE A 202 5.57 -20.97 5.68
CA PHE A 202 5.52 -21.59 7.00
C PHE A 202 4.12 -21.37 7.58
N VAL A 203 3.41 -22.45 7.86
CA VAL A 203 2.00 -22.41 8.28
C VAL A 203 1.81 -23.16 9.57
N VAL A 204 1.12 -22.55 10.53
CA VAL A 204 0.65 -23.20 11.75
C VAL A 204 -0.83 -23.47 11.56
N ALA A 205 -1.19 -24.73 11.37
CA ALA A 205 -2.57 -25.18 11.22
C ALA A 205 -3.16 -25.63 12.55
N GLU A 206 -4.50 -25.68 12.63
CA GLU A 206 -5.21 -26.36 13.72
C GLU A 206 -4.96 -27.87 13.66
N ILE A 207 -4.81 -28.51 14.82
CA ILE A 207 -4.63 -29.97 14.90
C ILE A 207 -5.80 -30.68 14.21
N GLY A 208 -5.48 -31.65 13.34
CA GLY A 208 -6.45 -32.42 12.56
C GLY A 208 -6.88 -31.80 11.22
N ARG A 209 -6.36 -30.65 10.84
CA ARG A 209 -6.63 -29.98 9.56
C ARG A 209 -5.39 -29.81 8.66
N ALA A 210 -4.31 -30.53 8.95
CA ALA A 210 -3.07 -30.45 8.20
C ALA A 210 -3.06 -31.23 6.86
N HIS A 211 -4.19 -31.77 6.43
CA HIS A 211 -4.36 -32.48 5.17
C HIS A 211 -5.26 -31.66 4.25
N VAL A 212 -4.69 -30.65 3.64
CA VAL A 212 -5.29 -29.89 2.53
C VAL A 212 -4.33 -29.92 1.36
#